data_f5fc30c18f0c32da1dd6c2f1167d7d2f
#
_entry.id   f5fc30c18f0c32da1dd6c2f1167d7d2f
#
_cell.length_a   1.000
_cell.length_b   1.000
_cell.length_c   1.000
_cell.angle_alpha   90.00
_cell.angle_beta   90.00
_cell.angle_gamma   90.00
#
_symmetry.space_group_name_H-M   'P 1'
#
loop_
_entity.id
_entity.type
_entity.pdbx_description
1 polymer ?
#
loop_
_entity_poly.entity_id
_entity_poly.type
_entity_poly.pdbx_seq_one_letter_code
_entity_poly.pdbx_strand_id
1 'polypeptide(L)'
;VGYCATCDAPLYRDKRVAIIGYNKEAEEEANFLNEIASKTYFIPMYKREGLMRSNHLDNNIEVINERPVEIKGEILVNQVSFKTKEIDVDGVFVIKDSASPKTLVPGLEVEGAHVKVDINMNTNIRGCFACGDIAGKPYSYIKAAGQGQIAAINAVSYLDQLKIKEKVK
;
A
#
# COMPACT_ATOMS: atom_id res chain seq x y z
N VAL A 1 5.78 -11.30 -5.10
CA VAL A 1 5.05 -10.74 -3.94
C VAL A 1 4.77 -9.28 -4.21
N GLY A 2 3.50 -8.87 -4.06
CA GLY A 2 3.03 -7.51 -4.26
C GLY A 2 2.56 -6.85 -2.95
N TYR A 3 2.40 -5.53 -2.98
CA TYR A 3 1.92 -4.73 -1.85
C TYR A 3 0.71 -3.86 -2.20
N CYS A 4 0.22 -3.94 -3.43
CA CYS A 4 -0.97 -3.25 -3.94
C CYS A 4 -1.70 -4.20 -4.88
N ALA A 5 -2.80 -4.78 -4.43
CA ALA A 5 -3.55 -5.72 -5.25
C ALA A 5 -4.20 -5.02 -6.45
N THR A 6 -4.79 -3.86 -6.24
CA THR A 6 -5.43 -3.07 -7.31
C THR A 6 -4.45 -2.62 -8.39
N CYS A 7 -3.16 -2.40 -8.04
CA CYS A 7 -2.14 -1.98 -9.01
C CYS A 7 -1.77 -3.12 -9.98
N ASP A 8 -1.63 -4.33 -9.45
CA ASP A 8 -1.05 -5.48 -10.17
C ASP A 8 -2.09 -6.52 -10.58
N ALA A 9 -3.35 -6.36 -10.21
CA ALA A 9 -4.42 -7.34 -10.46
C ALA A 9 -4.52 -7.81 -11.92
N PRO A 10 -4.36 -6.97 -12.95
CA PRO A 10 -4.43 -7.43 -14.34
C PRO A 10 -3.42 -8.53 -14.70
N LEU A 11 -2.26 -8.58 -13.98
CA LEU A 11 -1.24 -9.60 -14.18
C LEU A 11 -1.63 -10.97 -13.63
N TYR A 12 -2.68 -11.01 -12.80
CA TYR A 12 -3.14 -12.22 -12.10
C TYR A 12 -4.50 -12.72 -12.58
N ARG A 13 -4.91 -12.31 -13.81
CA ARG A 13 -6.11 -12.85 -14.45
C ARG A 13 -6.02 -14.36 -14.57
N ASP A 14 -7.09 -15.03 -14.14
CA ASP A 14 -7.24 -16.50 -14.15
C ASP A 14 -6.17 -17.26 -13.33
N LYS A 15 -5.49 -16.58 -12.40
CA LYS A 15 -4.46 -17.15 -11.53
C LYS A 15 -4.96 -17.33 -10.10
N ARG A 16 -4.25 -18.14 -9.32
CA ARG A 16 -4.48 -18.34 -7.89
C ARG A 16 -3.69 -17.29 -7.11
N VAL A 17 -4.34 -16.55 -6.24
CA VAL A 17 -3.70 -15.49 -5.46
C VAL A 17 -3.99 -15.64 -3.98
N ALA A 18 -3.03 -15.26 -3.14
CA ALA A 18 -3.22 -15.15 -1.71
C ALA A 18 -3.02 -13.69 -1.25
N ILE A 19 -3.88 -13.23 -0.34
CA ILE A 19 -3.77 -11.94 0.30
C ILE A 19 -3.52 -12.15 1.78
N ILE A 20 -2.39 -11.65 2.27
CA ILE A 20 -2.04 -11.59 3.69
C ILE A 20 -2.40 -10.19 4.17
N GLY A 21 -3.56 -10.07 4.84
CA GLY A 21 -4.14 -8.79 5.25
C GLY A 21 -3.85 -8.47 6.72
N TYR A 22 -3.22 -7.33 6.99
CA TYR A 22 -2.94 -6.86 8.35
C TYR A 22 -3.98 -5.85 8.86
N ASN A 23 -4.88 -5.38 7.98
CA ASN A 23 -5.96 -4.45 8.29
C ASN A 23 -7.23 -4.80 7.53
N LYS A 24 -8.35 -4.10 7.83
CA LYS A 24 -9.65 -4.34 7.16
C LYS A 24 -9.67 -3.91 5.69
N GLU A 25 -8.84 -2.98 5.27
CA GLU A 25 -8.76 -2.54 3.87
C GLU A 25 -8.32 -3.67 2.94
N ALA A 26 -7.57 -4.66 3.48
CA ALA A 26 -7.19 -5.85 2.75
C ALA A 26 -8.41 -6.70 2.27
N GLU A 27 -9.57 -6.59 2.92
CA GLU A 27 -10.79 -7.29 2.49
C GLU A 27 -11.35 -6.69 1.19
N GLU A 28 -11.27 -5.36 1.02
CA GLU A 28 -11.68 -4.68 -0.21
C GLU A 28 -10.74 -5.05 -1.38
N GLU A 29 -9.44 -5.11 -1.12
CA GLU A 29 -8.47 -5.56 -2.13
C GLU A 29 -8.64 -7.05 -2.48
N ALA A 30 -9.05 -7.89 -1.52
CA ALA A 30 -9.36 -9.28 -1.77
C ALA A 30 -10.57 -9.46 -2.69
N ASN A 31 -11.64 -8.70 -2.46
CA ASN A 31 -12.81 -8.72 -3.33
C ASN A 31 -12.46 -8.27 -4.75
N PHE A 32 -11.68 -7.19 -4.89
CA PHE A 32 -11.24 -6.70 -6.19
C PHE A 32 -10.41 -7.74 -6.96
N LEU A 33 -9.44 -8.39 -6.31
CA LEU A 33 -8.67 -9.48 -6.93
C LEU A 33 -9.55 -10.69 -7.29
N ASN A 34 -10.56 -10.96 -6.48
CA ASN A 34 -11.45 -12.08 -6.69
C ASN A 34 -12.32 -11.95 -7.96
N GLU A 35 -12.56 -10.74 -8.45
CA GLU A 35 -13.24 -10.50 -9.75
C GLU A 35 -12.36 -10.91 -10.94
N ILE A 36 -11.05 -11.01 -10.76
CA ILE A 36 -10.06 -11.18 -11.83
C ILE A 36 -9.37 -12.55 -11.76
N ALA A 37 -9.05 -12.99 -10.55
CA ALA A 37 -8.35 -14.24 -10.28
C ALA A 37 -9.28 -15.45 -10.39
N SER A 38 -8.72 -16.62 -10.71
CA SER A 38 -9.48 -17.89 -10.70
C SER A 38 -9.76 -18.39 -9.28
N LYS A 39 -8.88 -18.07 -8.33
CA LYS A 39 -9.01 -18.45 -6.92
C LYS A 39 -8.33 -17.40 -6.04
N THR A 40 -9.04 -16.96 -5.01
CA THR A 40 -8.52 -16.02 -4.02
C THR A 40 -8.54 -16.64 -2.62
N TYR A 41 -7.37 -16.62 -1.97
CA TYR A 41 -7.20 -16.98 -0.57
C TYR A 41 -7.01 -15.69 0.24
N PHE A 42 -7.73 -15.57 1.35
CA PHE A 42 -7.57 -14.45 2.28
C PHE A 42 -7.03 -14.94 3.63
N ILE A 43 -5.92 -14.37 4.06
CA ILE A 43 -5.19 -14.74 5.28
C ILE A 43 -5.17 -13.53 6.22
N PRO A 44 -6.15 -13.39 7.13
CA PRO A 44 -6.21 -12.27 8.05
C PRO A 44 -5.13 -12.40 9.14
N MET A 45 -4.32 -11.35 9.29
CA MET A 45 -3.30 -11.24 10.34
C MET A 45 -3.76 -10.36 11.51
N TYR A 46 -5.01 -9.92 11.51
CA TYR A 46 -5.66 -9.13 12.58
C TYR A 46 -6.79 -9.95 13.22
N LYS A 47 -7.19 -9.54 14.42
CA LYS A 47 -8.36 -10.16 15.07
C LYS A 47 -9.62 -9.74 14.35
N ARG A 48 -10.28 -10.70 13.75
CA ARG A 48 -11.63 -10.50 13.22
C ARG A 48 -12.62 -10.68 14.37
N GLU A 49 -13.47 -9.69 14.58
CA GLU A 49 -14.56 -9.79 15.56
C GLU A 49 -15.60 -10.78 15.03
N GLY A 50 -15.67 -11.95 15.70
CA GLY A 50 -16.57 -13.05 15.34
C GLY A 50 -15.94 -14.10 14.42
N LEU A 51 -16.29 -15.37 14.65
CA LEU A 51 -15.92 -16.53 13.81
C LEU A 51 -16.65 -16.54 12.45
N MET A 52 -17.56 -15.60 12.22
CA MET A 52 -18.30 -15.49 10.97
C MET A 52 -17.51 -14.69 9.94
N ARG A 53 -17.64 -15.06 8.67
CA ARG A 53 -17.20 -14.25 7.53
C ARG A 53 -17.61 -12.81 7.76
N SER A 54 -16.69 -11.86 7.57
CA SER A 54 -17.12 -10.47 7.53
C SER A 54 -18.16 -10.34 6.39
N ASN A 55 -19.19 -9.55 6.60
CA ASN A 55 -20.18 -9.27 5.57
C ASN A 55 -19.60 -8.53 4.34
N HIS A 56 -18.27 -8.32 4.34
CA HIS A 56 -17.53 -7.59 3.32
C HIS A 56 -16.70 -8.47 2.39
N LEU A 57 -16.48 -9.76 2.71
CA LEU A 57 -15.76 -10.67 1.82
C LEU A 57 -16.72 -11.47 0.95
N ASP A 58 -16.40 -11.54 -0.34
CA ASP A 58 -17.13 -12.37 -1.30
C ASP A 58 -17.18 -13.84 -0.89
N ASN A 59 -18.29 -14.51 -1.21
CA ASN A 59 -18.58 -15.86 -0.73
C ASN A 59 -17.63 -16.95 -1.26
N ASN A 60 -16.98 -16.71 -2.39
CA ASN A 60 -16.04 -17.63 -3.05
C ASN A 60 -14.58 -17.45 -2.61
N ILE A 61 -14.27 -16.40 -1.83
CA ILE A 61 -12.95 -16.22 -1.23
C ILE A 61 -12.76 -17.24 -0.10
N GLU A 62 -11.68 -18.00 -0.16
CA GLU A 62 -11.32 -18.95 0.88
C GLU A 62 -10.52 -18.28 2.00
N VAL A 63 -11.10 -18.21 3.19
CA VAL A 63 -10.43 -17.61 4.35
C VAL A 63 -9.62 -18.65 5.09
N ILE A 64 -8.33 -18.38 5.27
CA ILE A 64 -7.40 -19.23 6.01
C ILE A 64 -7.00 -18.52 7.31
N ASN A 65 -7.56 -18.97 8.43
CA ASN A 65 -7.31 -18.41 9.77
C ASN A 65 -6.04 -19.01 10.43
N GLU A 66 -5.02 -19.27 9.64
CA GLU A 66 -3.72 -19.74 10.10
C GLU A 66 -2.62 -18.80 9.61
N ARG A 67 -1.63 -18.54 10.45
CA ARG A 67 -0.49 -17.69 10.07
C ARG A 67 0.39 -18.40 9.06
N PRO A 68 0.76 -17.74 7.95
CA PRO A 68 1.71 -18.29 7.01
C PRO A 68 3.09 -18.39 7.68
N VAL A 69 3.80 -19.47 7.38
CA VAL A 69 5.16 -19.71 7.86
C VAL A 69 6.18 -19.26 6.83
N GLU A 70 5.89 -19.52 5.55
CA GLU A 70 6.83 -19.21 4.46
C GLU A 70 6.08 -18.98 3.15
N ILE A 71 6.58 -18.07 2.33
CA ILE A 71 6.21 -17.88 0.93
C ILE A 71 7.33 -18.50 0.10
N LYS A 72 7.02 -19.55 -0.68
CA LYS A 72 7.98 -20.32 -1.44
C LYS A 72 7.95 -19.99 -2.93
N GLY A 73 9.07 -20.20 -3.58
CA GLY A 73 9.28 -20.06 -5.03
C GLY A 73 10.76 -19.82 -5.33
N GLU A 74 11.19 -20.14 -6.54
CA GLU A 74 12.57 -19.87 -6.98
C GLU A 74 12.66 -18.51 -7.67
N ILE A 75 12.08 -18.37 -8.87
CA ILE A 75 12.01 -17.11 -9.63
C ILE A 75 10.66 -16.42 -9.38
N LEU A 76 9.60 -17.20 -9.34
CA LEU A 76 8.24 -16.76 -9.06
C LEU A 76 7.70 -17.47 -7.84
N VAL A 77 6.78 -16.80 -7.13
CA VAL A 77 6.02 -17.42 -6.05
C VAL A 77 5.19 -18.56 -6.62
N ASN A 78 5.21 -19.69 -5.94
CA ASN A 78 4.41 -20.87 -6.30
C ASN A 78 3.61 -21.46 -5.14
N GLN A 79 3.95 -21.14 -3.88
CA GLN A 79 3.31 -21.76 -2.74
C GLN A 79 3.38 -20.87 -1.49
N VAL A 80 2.37 -20.98 -0.63
CA VAL A 80 2.40 -20.48 0.77
C VAL A 80 2.25 -21.66 1.70
N SER A 81 3.20 -21.81 2.63
CA SER A 81 3.17 -22.87 3.65
C SER A 81 2.62 -22.34 4.98
N PHE A 82 1.88 -23.19 5.65
CA PHE A 82 1.37 -23.02 7.00
C PHE A 82 1.90 -24.16 7.88
N LYS A 83 1.59 -24.16 9.17
CA LYS A 83 1.98 -25.28 10.05
C LYS A 83 1.25 -26.57 9.69
N THR A 84 -0.01 -26.47 9.24
CA THR A 84 -0.89 -27.63 9.02
C THR A 84 -1.08 -27.98 7.55
N LYS A 85 -0.83 -27.05 6.62
CA LYS A 85 -1.06 -27.26 5.18
C LYS A 85 -0.17 -26.35 4.33
N GLU A 86 -0.21 -26.60 3.04
CA GLU A 86 0.35 -25.74 1.99
C GLU A 86 -0.73 -25.42 0.96
N ILE A 87 -0.66 -24.26 0.35
CA ILE A 87 -1.52 -23.85 -0.77
C ILE A 87 -0.66 -23.43 -1.94
N ASP A 88 -1.04 -23.87 -3.13
CA ASP A 88 -0.42 -23.40 -4.36
C ASP A 88 -0.98 -22.06 -4.77
N VAL A 89 -0.12 -21.12 -5.12
CA VAL A 89 -0.47 -19.77 -5.55
C VAL A 89 0.46 -19.29 -6.65
N ASP A 90 -0.06 -18.42 -7.51
CA ASP A 90 0.71 -17.78 -8.58
C ASP A 90 1.13 -16.35 -8.17
N GLY A 91 0.58 -15.85 -7.07
CA GLY A 91 0.91 -14.55 -6.49
C GLY A 91 0.53 -14.41 -5.03
N VAL A 92 1.26 -13.56 -4.30
CA VAL A 92 0.96 -13.21 -2.91
C VAL A 92 1.00 -11.70 -2.76
N PHE A 93 -0.04 -11.14 -2.14
CA PHE A 93 -0.13 -9.72 -1.80
C PHE A 93 -0.09 -9.56 -0.27
N VAL A 94 0.75 -8.65 0.20
CA VAL A 94 0.86 -8.32 1.63
C VAL A 94 0.32 -6.92 1.84
N ILE A 95 -0.87 -6.83 2.39
CA ILE A 95 -1.58 -5.56 2.61
C ILE A 95 -1.49 -5.19 4.08
N LYS A 96 -0.76 -4.12 4.35
CA LYS A 96 -0.58 -3.59 5.71
C LYS A 96 -0.41 -2.08 5.70
N ASP A 97 -0.67 -1.46 6.84
CA ASP A 97 -0.43 -0.03 7.00
C ASP A 97 1.06 0.30 6.84
N SER A 98 1.34 1.41 6.20
CA SER A 98 2.68 1.98 6.13
C SER A 98 3.07 2.60 7.48
N ALA A 99 4.38 2.81 7.69
CA ALA A 99 4.86 3.56 8.84
C ALA A 99 4.28 4.99 8.83
N SER A 100 3.91 5.48 10.01
CA SER A 100 3.39 6.85 10.10
C SER A 100 4.42 7.87 9.59
N PRO A 101 4.03 8.82 8.74
CA PRO A 101 4.92 9.89 8.28
C PRO A 101 5.59 10.67 9.41
N LYS A 102 4.94 10.78 10.57
CA LYS A 102 5.49 11.43 11.77
C LYS A 102 6.73 10.73 12.33
N THR A 103 6.87 9.41 12.08
CA THR A 103 8.07 8.67 12.50
C THR A 103 9.24 8.90 11.56
N LEU A 104 8.97 9.26 10.30
CA LEU A 104 10.00 9.57 9.30
C LEU A 104 10.56 10.98 9.49
N VAL A 105 9.66 11.95 9.66
CA VAL A 105 10.04 13.36 9.89
C VAL A 105 9.23 13.89 11.07
N PRO A 106 9.86 14.04 12.24
CA PRO A 106 9.19 14.57 13.43
C PRO A 106 8.63 15.99 13.18
N GLY A 107 7.42 16.24 13.66
CA GLY A 107 6.77 17.54 13.53
C GLY A 107 5.95 17.72 12.23
N LEU A 108 5.90 16.74 11.33
CA LEU A 108 5.00 16.80 10.17
C LEU A 108 3.52 16.82 10.61
N GLU A 109 2.76 17.74 10.02
CA GLU A 109 1.29 17.69 10.10
C GLU A 109 0.77 16.59 9.19
N VAL A 110 -0.17 15.81 9.73
CA VAL A 110 -0.84 14.72 9.01
C VAL A 110 -2.34 14.88 9.08
N GLU A 111 -3.02 14.43 8.02
CA GLU A 111 -4.46 14.25 7.97
C GLU A 111 -4.75 12.75 7.78
N GLY A 112 -5.26 12.11 8.83
CA GLY A 112 -5.32 10.64 8.89
C GLY A 112 -3.93 10.01 8.84
N ALA A 113 -3.70 9.13 7.85
CA ALA A 113 -2.43 8.45 7.62
C ALA A 113 -1.48 9.21 6.66
N HIS A 114 -1.89 10.36 6.13
CA HIS A 114 -1.18 11.08 5.06
C HIS A 114 -0.57 12.38 5.54
N VAL A 115 0.49 12.81 4.88
CA VAL A 115 1.10 14.13 5.11
C VAL A 115 0.20 15.20 4.53
N LYS A 116 -0.14 16.20 5.35
CA LYS A 116 -0.88 17.38 4.87
C LYS A 116 0.03 18.24 4.02
N VAL A 117 -0.37 18.49 2.77
CA VAL A 117 0.34 19.34 1.83
C VAL A 117 -0.59 20.38 1.20
N ASP A 118 -0.02 21.48 0.75
CA ASP A 118 -0.71 22.45 -0.10
C ASP A 118 -0.67 22.02 -1.59
N ILE A 119 -1.25 22.85 -2.47
CA ILE A 119 -1.26 22.59 -3.92
C ILE A 119 0.14 22.56 -4.54
N ASN A 120 1.13 23.16 -3.88
CA ASN A 120 2.53 23.20 -4.29
C ASN A 120 3.36 22.07 -3.67
N MET A 121 2.71 21.13 -3.01
CA MET A 121 3.33 19.99 -2.30
C MET A 121 4.20 20.42 -1.10
N ASN A 122 4.02 21.64 -0.58
CA ASN A 122 4.68 22.07 0.65
C ASN A 122 4.03 21.40 1.86
N THR A 123 4.85 20.97 2.79
CA THR A 123 4.41 20.59 4.14
C THR A 123 4.44 21.78 5.09
N ASN A 124 4.01 21.59 6.34
CA ASN A 124 4.19 22.58 7.41
C ASN A 124 5.67 22.86 7.77
N ILE A 125 6.57 21.98 7.36
CA ILE A 125 8.02 22.12 7.63
C ILE A 125 8.68 22.77 6.41
N ARG A 126 9.27 23.93 6.62
CA ARG A 126 9.90 24.72 5.56
C ARG A 126 11.06 23.93 4.89
N GLY A 127 10.98 23.81 3.56
CA GLY A 127 11.96 23.05 2.75
C GLY A 127 11.71 21.54 2.75
N CYS A 128 10.61 21.09 3.37
CA CYS A 128 10.16 19.71 3.30
C CYS A 128 8.91 19.63 2.41
N PHE A 129 8.96 18.77 1.42
CA PHE A 129 7.89 18.53 0.46
C PHE A 129 7.42 17.08 0.57
N ALA A 130 6.14 16.82 0.29
CA ALA A 130 5.63 15.45 0.23
C ALA A 130 4.71 15.31 -1.00
N CYS A 131 4.79 14.17 -1.68
CA CYS A 131 4.05 13.90 -2.90
C CYS A 131 3.78 12.42 -3.08
N GLY A 132 2.84 12.06 -3.95
CA GLY A 132 2.44 10.69 -4.21
C GLY A 132 1.51 10.15 -3.13
N ASP A 133 1.58 8.86 -2.87
CA ASP A 133 0.66 8.15 -1.98
C ASP A 133 0.69 8.64 -0.55
N ILE A 134 1.86 9.10 -0.09
CA ILE A 134 2.02 9.68 1.24
C ILE A 134 1.22 10.98 1.45
N ALA A 135 0.87 11.68 0.36
CA ALA A 135 0.09 12.92 0.37
C ALA A 135 -1.42 12.70 0.17
N GLY A 136 -1.90 11.44 0.19
CA GLY A 136 -3.33 11.11 0.17
C GLY A 136 -3.79 10.26 -1.01
N LYS A 137 -5.08 9.87 -0.98
CA LYS A 137 -5.76 9.14 -2.06
C LYS A 137 -6.13 10.10 -3.23
N PRO A 138 -6.39 9.56 -4.46
CA PRO A 138 -6.24 8.17 -4.86
C PRO A 138 -4.77 7.77 -5.00
N TYR A 139 -4.45 6.50 -4.76
CA TYR A 139 -3.11 5.96 -4.99
C TYR A 139 -2.98 5.62 -6.48
N SER A 140 -2.09 6.34 -7.18
CA SER A 140 -1.86 6.08 -8.60
C SER A 140 -0.50 6.62 -9.07
N TYR A 141 0.09 5.93 -10.03
CA TYR A 141 1.37 6.32 -10.62
C TYR A 141 1.32 7.70 -11.27
N ILE A 142 0.23 8.02 -11.98
CA ILE A 142 0.06 9.31 -12.67
C ILE A 142 -0.02 10.46 -11.67
N LYS A 143 -0.81 10.29 -10.59
CA LYS A 143 -0.87 11.29 -9.51
C LYS A 143 0.51 11.47 -8.88
N ALA A 144 1.19 10.37 -8.54
CA ALA A 144 2.51 10.42 -7.91
C ALA A 144 3.53 11.13 -8.80
N ALA A 145 3.55 10.85 -10.10
CA ALA A 145 4.41 11.51 -11.06
C ALA A 145 4.11 13.02 -11.17
N GLY A 146 2.83 13.40 -11.31
CA GLY A 146 2.43 14.80 -11.40
C GLY A 146 2.75 15.60 -10.12
N GLN A 147 2.45 15.04 -8.97
CA GLN A 147 2.80 15.66 -7.69
C GLN A 147 4.32 15.72 -7.48
N GLY A 148 5.07 14.69 -7.90
CA GLY A 148 6.53 14.68 -7.85
C GLY A 148 7.15 15.79 -8.66
N GLN A 149 6.63 16.06 -9.88
CA GLN A 149 7.06 17.19 -10.69
C GLN A 149 6.81 18.52 -9.99
N ILE A 150 5.62 18.74 -9.42
CA ILE A 150 5.29 19.96 -8.68
C ILE A 150 6.23 20.15 -7.50
N ALA A 151 6.44 19.10 -6.69
CA ALA A 151 7.34 19.13 -5.55
C ALA A 151 8.78 19.47 -5.95
N ALA A 152 9.30 18.88 -7.03
CA ALA A 152 10.65 19.14 -7.52
C ALA A 152 10.84 20.59 -7.96
N ILE A 153 9.90 21.15 -8.73
CA ILE A 153 9.96 22.55 -9.20
C ILE A 153 9.95 23.51 -7.99
N ASN A 154 9.08 23.26 -7.01
CA ASN A 154 9.00 24.09 -5.81
C ASN A 154 10.23 23.95 -4.91
N ALA A 155 10.83 22.77 -4.83
CA ALA A 155 12.08 22.58 -4.09
C ALA A 155 13.23 23.36 -4.73
N VAL A 156 13.36 23.38 -6.07
CA VAL A 156 14.36 24.21 -6.77
C VAL A 156 14.11 25.69 -6.48
N SER A 157 12.88 26.16 -6.63
CA SER A 157 12.51 27.56 -6.34
C SER A 157 12.83 27.96 -4.90
N TYR A 158 12.60 27.05 -3.95
CA TYR A 158 12.96 27.27 -2.55
C TYR A 158 14.49 27.44 -2.35
N LEU A 159 15.29 26.56 -2.98
CA LEU A 159 16.75 26.63 -2.90
C LEU A 159 17.29 27.92 -3.53
N ASP A 160 16.74 28.36 -4.64
CA ASP A 160 17.17 29.62 -5.29
C ASP A 160 16.84 30.84 -4.43
N GLN A 161 15.69 30.84 -3.75
CA GLN A 161 15.36 31.89 -2.78
C GLN A 161 16.36 31.94 -1.59
N LEU A 162 16.85 30.78 -1.13
CA LEU A 162 17.86 30.73 -0.08
C LEU A 162 19.19 31.32 -0.54
N LYS A 163 19.67 30.95 -1.74
CA LYS A 163 20.90 31.50 -2.33
C LYS A 163 20.85 33.02 -2.51
N ILE A 164 19.69 33.57 -2.89
CA ILE A 164 19.51 35.02 -3.03
C ILE A 164 19.62 35.70 -1.65
N LYS A 165 19.00 35.14 -0.61
CA LYS A 165 19.06 35.70 0.75
C LYS A 165 20.48 35.66 1.35
N GLU A 166 21.30 34.67 1.01
CA GLU A 166 22.70 34.58 1.44
C GLU A 166 23.58 35.62 0.77
N LYS A 167 23.29 35.98 -0.50
CA LYS A 167 24.05 36.99 -1.24
C LYS A 167 23.75 38.44 -0.83
N VAL A 168 22.61 38.67 -0.13
CA VAL A 168 22.15 40.00 0.31
C VAL A 168 22.54 40.28 1.77
N LYS A 169 23.12 39.32 2.45
CA LYS A 169 23.76 39.49 3.78
C LYS A 169 25.26 39.72 3.64
#